data_2ab1f086e8d7348f62ac1cb8eb606b25
#
_entry.id   2ab1f086e8d7348f62ac1cb8eb606b25
#
_cell.length_a   1.000
_cell.length_b   1.000
_cell.length_c   1.000
_cell.angle_alpha   90.00
_cell.angle_beta   90.00
_cell.angle_gamma   90.00
#
_symmetry.space_group_name_H-M   'P 1'
#
loop_
_entity.id
_entity.type
_entity.pdbx_description
1 polymer ?
#
loop_
_entity_poly.entity_id
_entity_poly.type
_entity_poly.pdbx_seq_one_letter_code
_entity_poly.pdbx_strand_id
1 'polypeptide(L)'
;MVGVGRSLIAENMTTLTKDIQKKEEELSSRLEDMRDEALVRFSQIVGRESNVHQMHAHIGRNNNTFVDSVRMQFHSPEDFIARWLNGLTQQVIERKADIARRRHFGDRKRTEEIIPEMLQDELLHDYIHRFLERNFYRNFEARVRAKPDQNLWQVWFGSGKLVWGLLISPAHRFGEWTNDKSQMRRENYAYWTVEHVLETGLIAPESEEPVTFPDVQAFLTFYQTVLARVSNSEYEQAISMRYLDYIRESDSPGAVPLLIPELRYAGKEIKHLYRLDFSVLNPYTMRMVGFEISPASSHMSIAGSAKKTQKTLNEELSAKWSKEADKRNAYFEKYGIITVTFTDTDLTDIDQCWGCIKDILEERSAGPLTVEGAERELQAAYAFASV
;
A
#
# COMPACT_ATOMS: atom_id res chain seq x y z
N MET A 1 30.20 -20.80 -24.49
CA MET A 1 29.12 -19.86 -24.88
C MET A 1 28.55 -19.01 -23.75
N VAL A 2 29.22 -18.87 -22.62
CA VAL A 2 28.76 -18.08 -21.45
C VAL A 2 29.30 -16.65 -21.45
N GLY A 3 30.27 -16.34 -22.31
CA GLY A 3 30.93 -15.01 -22.33
C GLY A 3 30.23 -13.92 -23.16
N VAL A 4 29.48 -14.32 -24.18
CA VAL A 4 28.85 -13.34 -25.11
C VAL A 4 27.60 -12.68 -24.53
N GLY A 5 26.83 -13.40 -23.70
CA GLY A 5 25.63 -12.85 -23.06
C GLY A 5 25.93 -11.77 -22.01
N ARG A 6 27.02 -11.91 -21.25
CA ARG A 6 27.42 -10.90 -20.24
C ARG A 6 27.92 -9.60 -20.85
N SER A 7 28.58 -9.64 -22.02
CA SER A 7 29.03 -8.43 -22.71
C SER A 7 27.86 -7.61 -23.26
N LEU A 8 26.86 -8.25 -23.88
CA LEU A 8 25.67 -7.59 -24.42
C LEU A 8 24.79 -6.95 -23.32
N ILE A 9 24.64 -7.60 -22.18
CA ILE A 9 23.89 -7.05 -21.04
C ILE A 9 24.63 -5.82 -20.47
N ALA A 10 25.95 -5.89 -20.31
CA ALA A 10 26.74 -4.77 -19.81
C ALA A 10 26.75 -3.56 -20.78
N GLU A 11 26.80 -3.79 -22.09
CA GLU A 11 26.70 -2.74 -23.11
C GLU A 11 25.31 -2.09 -23.13
N ASN A 12 24.25 -2.87 -23.04
CA ASN A 12 22.87 -2.36 -22.98
C ASN A 12 22.62 -1.55 -21.68
N MET A 13 23.12 -2.00 -20.55
CA MET A 13 23.04 -1.24 -19.29
C MET A 13 23.82 0.09 -19.37
N THR A 14 24.99 0.11 -19.97
CA THR A 14 25.80 1.32 -20.14
C THR A 14 25.09 2.34 -21.07
N THR A 15 24.42 1.87 -22.10
CA THR A 15 23.65 2.72 -23.03
C THR A 15 22.43 3.29 -22.34
N LEU A 16 21.65 2.48 -21.64
CA LEU A 16 20.49 2.91 -20.85
C LEU A 16 20.85 3.97 -19.81
N THR A 17 21.97 3.78 -19.10
CA THR A 17 22.45 4.78 -18.12
C THR A 17 22.78 6.11 -18.76
N LYS A 18 23.40 6.13 -19.96
CA LYS A 18 23.69 7.35 -20.70
C LYS A 18 22.43 8.07 -21.16
N ASP A 19 21.45 7.33 -21.64
CA ASP A 19 20.17 7.91 -22.10
C ASP A 19 19.40 8.53 -20.93
N ILE A 20 19.42 7.89 -19.77
CA ILE A 20 18.83 8.40 -18.52
C ILE A 20 19.52 9.69 -18.08
N GLN A 21 20.85 9.71 -18.05
CA GLN A 21 21.63 10.90 -17.69
C GLN A 21 21.35 12.06 -18.64
N LYS A 22 21.34 11.79 -19.96
CA LYS A 22 21.01 12.80 -20.98
C LYS A 22 19.62 13.39 -20.75
N LYS A 23 18.63 12.55 -20.45
CA LYS A 23 17.27 13.01 -20.18
C LYS A 23 17.19 13.87 -18.91
N GLU A 24 17.89 13.47 -17.86
CA GLU A 24 17.97 14.27 -16.61
C GLU A 24 18.64 15.62 -16.83
N GLU A 25 19.69 15.68 -17.63
CA GLU A 25 20.40 16.92 -18.00
C GLU A 25 19.50 17.84 -18.83
N GLU A 26 18.80 17.32 -19.84
CA GLU A 26 17.84 18.07 -20.66
C GLU A 26 16.73 18.70 -19.81
N LEU A 27 16.14 17.93 -18.89
CA LEU A 27 15.11 18.42 -17.98
C LEU A 27 15.64 19.45 -17.00
N SER A 28 16.86 19.25 -16.51
CA SER A 28 17.54 20.21 -15.61
C SER A 28 17.78 21.55 -16.30
N SER A 29 18.23 21.56 -17.56
CA SER A 29 18.40 22.77 -18.37
C SER A 29 17.07 23.52 -18.56
N ARG A 30 16.02 22.81 -18.94
CA ARG A 30 14.68 23.42 -19.13
C ARG A 30 14.12 24.02 -17.85
N LEU A 31 14.30 23.36 -16.70
CA LEU A 31 13.90 23.89 -15.41
C LEU A 31 14.68 25.14 -15.02
N GLU A 32 15.96 25.22 -15.39
CA GLU A 32 16.79 26.40 -15.18
C GLU A 32 16.25 27.58 -16.00
N ASP A 33 15.91 27.37 -17.28
CA ASP A 33 15.34 28.38 -18.16
C ASP A 33 14.01 28.96 -17.65
N MET A 34 13.20 28.12 -17.03
CA MET A 34 11.87 28.49 -16.50
C MET A 34 11.92 29.07 -15.09
N ARG A 35 13.01 28.89 -14.38
CA ARG A 35 13.11 29.06 -12.92
C ARG A 35 12.67 30.42 -12.41
N ASP A 36 13.18 31.49 -13.01
CA ASP A 36 12.99 32.83 -12.49
C ASP A 36 11.52 33.30 -12.66
N GLU A 37 10.90 32.99 -13.78
CA GLU A 37 9.48 33.27 -14.00
C GLU A 37 8.59 32.39 -13.11
N ALA A 38 8.91 31.11 -12.97
CA ALA A 38 8.20 30.21 -12.09
C ALA A 38 8.25 30.69 -10.62
N LEU A 39 9.41 31.21 -10.18
CA LEU A 39 9.56 31.73 -8.83
C LEU A 39 8.72 32.99 -8.58
N VAL A 40 8.59 33.86 -9.58
CA VAL A 40 7.72 35.04 -9.48
C VAL A 40 6.27 34.61 -9.30
N ARG A 41 5.78 33.72 -10.15
CA ARG A 41 4.39 33.20 -10.06
C ARG A 41 4.11 32.42 -8.76
N PHE A 42 5.08 31.59 -8.35
CA PHE A 42 5.00 30.90 -7.07
C PHE A 42 4.88 31.87 -5.89
N SER A 43 5.68 32.95 -5.89
CA SER A 43 5.64 33.97 -4.83
C SER A 43 4.29 34.69 -4.77
N GLN A 44 3.64 34.88 -5.92
CA GLN A 44 2.28 35.44 -5.98
C GLN A 44 1.25 34.49 -5.35
N ILE A 45 1.32 33.19 -5.66
CA ILE A 45 0.40 32.18 -5.08
C ILE A 45 0.57 32.08 -3.55
N VAL A 46 1.82 32.12 -3.07
CA VAL A 46 2.12 32.03 -1.63
C VAL A 46 1.85 33.36 -0.91
N GLY A 47 1.71 34.47 -1.66
CA GLY A 47 1.48 35.82 -1.12
C GLY A 47 2.69 36.44 -0.41
N ARG A 48 3.89 36.01 -0.74
CA ARG A 48 5.16 36.54 -0.20
C ARG A 48 6.32 36.25 -1.12
N GLU A 49 7.37 37.05 -1.01
CA GLU A 49 8.65 36.74 -1.64
C GLU A 49 9.17 35.37 -1.17
N SER A 50 9.55 34.55 -2.11
CA SER A 50 9.99 33.18 -1.89
C SER A 50 11.24 32.89 -2.69
N ASN A 51 11.95 31.83 -2.35
CA ASN A 51 13.12 31.37 -3.09
C ASN A 51 12.91 29.99 -3.71
N VAL A 52 13.82 29.61 -4.61
CA VAL A 52 13.75 28.35 -5.36
C VAL A 52 13.73 27.12 -4.43
N HIS A 53 14.47 27.15 -3.32
CA HIS A 53 14.47 26.03 -2.37
C HIS A 53 13.11 25.84 -1.71
N GLN A 54 12.41 26.93 -1.41
CA GLN A 54 11.05 26.87 -0.86
C GLN A 54 10.06 26.31 -1.89
N MET A 55 10.11 26.77 -3.14
CA MET A 55 9.28 26.23 -4.23
C MET A 55 9.54 24.73 -4.41
N HIS A 56 10.79 24.33 -4.54
CA HIS A 56 11.16 22.92 -4.69
C HIS A 56 10.78 22.08 -3.47
N ALA A 57 10.81 22.63 -2.25
CA ALA A 57 10.38 21.92 -1.05
C ALA A 57 8.87 21.60 -1.06
N HIS A 58 8.05 22.43 -1.69
CA HIS A 58 6.63 22.12 -1.87
C HIS A 58 6.42 21.00 -2.90
N ILE A 59 7.13 21.01 -4.02
CA ILE A 59 6.99 20.01 -5.10
C ILE A 59 7.68 18.70 -4.69
N GLY A 60 8.91 18.76 -4.21
CA GLY A 60 9.79 17.60 -4.02
C GLY A 60 9.59 16.83 -2.72
N ARG A 61 8.81 17.29 -1.79
CA ARG A 61 8.61 16.75 -0.42
C ARG A 61 9.47 15.53 -0.06
N ASN A 62 10.52 15.76 0.73
CA ASN A 62 11.54 14.76 1.05
C ASN A 62 11.09 13.58 1.92
N ASN A 63 9.85 13.58 2.41
CA ASN A 63 9.37 12.63 3.42
C ASN A 63 8.42 11.56 2.86
N ASN A 64 8.45 11.30 1.55
CA ASN A 64 7.52 10.35 0.92
C ASN A 64 6.05 10.56 1.33
N THR A 65 5.63 11.82 1.52
CA THR A 65 4.29 12.15 2.04
C THR A 65 3.20 11.81 1.03
N PHE A 66 3.46 12.04 -0.27
CA PHE A 66 2.48 11.82 -1.33
C PHE A 66 2.69 10.48 -2.03
N VAL A 67 3.91 9.99 -2.09
CA VAL A 67 4.26 8.72 -2.68
C VAL A 67 5.46 8.14 -1.95
N ASP A 68 5.41 6.86 -1.61
CA ASP A 68 6.59 6.18 -1.05
C ASP A 68 7.57 5.83 -2.18
N SER A 69 8.36 6.82 -2.56
CA SER A 69 9.32 6.69 -3.65
C SER A 69 10.51 5.76 -3.34
N VAL A 70 10.60 5.28 -2.12
CA VAL A 70 11.64 4.32 -1.70
C VAL A 70 11.16 2.88 -1.88
N ARG A 71 9.87 2.62 -1.61
CA ARG A 71 9.32 1.27 -1.58
C ARG A 71 8.46 0.92 -2.79
N MET A 72 7.89 1.92 -3.45
CA MET A 72 7.10 1.71 -4.66
C MET A 72 8.00 1.55 -5.89
N GLN A 73 7.60 0.66 -6.77
CA GLN A 73 8.13 0.54 -8.11
C GLN A 73 7.27 1.37 -9.08
N PHE A 74 7.93 2.09 -9.97
CA PHE A 74 7.26 2.89 -11.01
C PHE A 74 7.69 2.41 -12.38
N HIS A 75 6.73 2.32 -13.28
CA HIS A 75 6.97 1.81 -14.64
C HIS A 75 7.41 2.92 -15.61
N SER A 76 7.02 4.15 -15.31
CA SER A 76 7.37 5.32 -16.13
C SER A 76 7.34 6.60 -15.29
N PRO A 77 7.85 7.74 -15.83
CA PRO A 77 7.68 9.05 -15.19
C PRO A 77 6.21 9.41 -14.97
N GLU A 78 5.35 9.09 -15.94
CA GLU A 78 3.91 9.37 -15.88
C GLU A 78 3.24 8.57 -14.75
N ASP A 79 3.59 7.30 -14.57
CA ASP A 79 3.11 6.49 -13.45
C ASP A 79 3.56 7.09 -12.11
N PHE A 80 4.81 7.56 -12.02
CA PHE A 80 5.31 8.25 -10.82
C PHE A 80 4.54 9.56 -10.54
N ILE A 81 4.32 10.39 -11.55
CA ILE A 81 3.61 11.67 -11.43
C ILE A 81 2.15 11.44 -11.03
N ALA A 82 1.46 10.51 -11.70
CA ALA A 82 0.07 10.20 -11.41
C ALA A 82 -0.13 9.70 -9.97
N ARG A 83 0.77 8.84 -9.47
CA ARG A 83 0.73 8.37 -8.08
C ARG A 83 1.07 9.46 -7.08
N TRP A 84 1.98 10.36 -7.43
CA TRP A 84 2.30 11.53 -6.60
C TRP A 84 1.10 12.46 -6.46
N LEU A 85 0.39 12.75 -7.57
CA LEU A 85 -0.85 13.55 -7.59
C LEU A 85 -1.96 12.89 -6.77
N ASN A 86 -2.14 11.56 -6.92
CA ASN A 86 -3.12 10.82 -6.15
C ASN A 86 -2.84 10.87 -4.64
N GLY A 87 -1.58 10.72 -4.23
CA GLY A 87 -1.19 10.87 -2.83
C GLY A 87 -1.43 12.28 -2.27
N LEU A 88 -1.22 13.32 -3.08
CA LEU A 88 -1.58 14.68 -2.73
C LEU A 88 -3.10 14.84 -2.59
N THR A 89 -3.89 14.24 -3.47
CA THR A 89 -5.35 14.22 -3.40
C THR A 89 -5.83 13.64 -2.08
N GLN A 90 -5.27 12.51 -1.64
CA GLN A 90 -5.59 11.92 -0.35
C GLN A 90 -5.27 12.86 0.82
N GLN A 91 -4.13 13.55 0.77
CA GLN A 91 -3.78 14.54 1.80
C GLN A 91 -4.74 15.75 1.81
N VAL A 92 -5.21 16.20 0.66
CA VAL A 92 -6.24 17.26 0.56
C VAL A 92 -7.54 16.80 1.22
N ILE A 93 -7.99 15.58 0.93
CA ILE A 93 -9.20 14.99 1.50
C ILE A 93 -9.08 14.84 3.03
N GLU A 94 -7.98 14.25 3.51
CA GLU A 94 -7.71 14.04 4.93
C GLU A 94 -7.67 15.37 5.70
N ARG A 95 -7.23 16.45 5.08
CA ARG A 95 -7.05 17.78 5.69
C ARG A 95 -8.15 18.79 5.35
N LYS A 96 -9.23 18.33 4.77
CA LYS A 96 -10.33 19.19 4.33
C LYS A 96 -10.75 20.22 5.37
N ALA A 97 -11.07 19.80 6.58
CA ALA A 97 -11.52 20.69 7.65
C ALA A 97 -10.44 21.70 8.05
N ASP A 98 -9.16 21.34 8.01
CA ASP A 98 -8.05 22.24 8.32
C ASP A 98 -7.80 23.25 7.19
N ILE A 99 -8.00 22.86 5.94
CA ILE A 99 -7.94 23.76 4.77
C ILE A 99 -9.04 24.81 4.86
N ALA A 100 -10.29 24.39 5.08
CA ALA A 100 -11.44 25.31 5.22
C ALA A 100 -11.23 26.28 6.39
N ARG A 101 -10.76 25.79 7.54
CA ARG A 101 -10.45 26.62 8.71
C ARG A 101 -9.37 27.67 8.39
N ARG A 102 -8.27 27.29 7.77
CA ARG A 102 -7.17 28.21 7.42
C ARG A 102 -7.64 29.32 6.48
N ARG A 103 -8.43 28.98 5.47
CA ARG A 103 -9.01 29.97 4.56
C ARG A 103 -9.91 30.97 5.28
N HIS A 104 -10.74 30.46 6.20
CA HIS A 104 -11.64 31.33 6.98
C HIS A 104 -10.88 32.32 7.86
N PHE A 105 -9.77 31.92 8.49
CA PHE A 105 -8.98 32.77 9.38
C PHE A 105 -7.80 33.49 8.70
N GLY A 106 -7.60 33.29 7.39
CA GLY A 106 -6.50 33.92 6.65
C GLY A 106 -5.12 33.39 7.00
N ASP A 107 -5.05 32.17 7.48
CA ASP A 107 -3.78 31.51 7.82
C ASP A 107 -2.94 31.19 6.58
N ARG A 108 -1.62 30.97 6.78
CA ARG A 108 -0.71 30.63 5.69
C ARG A 108 -1.10 29.33 5.01
N LYS A 109 -1.13 29.37 3.67
CA LYS A 109 -1.34 28.19 2.83
C LYS A 109 -0.24 27.13 3.06
N ARG A 110 -0.62 25.87 2.98
CA ARG A 110 0.31 24.72 2.99
C ARG A 110 0.40 24.07 1.61
N THR A 111 1.23 23.06 1.50
CA THR A 111 1.48 22.36 0.23
C THR A 111 0.21 21.86 -0.42
N GLU A 112 -0.71 21.34 0.38
CA GLU A 112 -2.02 20.80 -0.05
C GLU A 112 -2.96 21.88 -0.61
N GLU A 113 -2.61 23.15 -0.46
CA GLU A 113 -3.32 24.30 -1.03
C GLU A 113 -2.50 24.95 -2.14
N ILE A 114 -1.18 25.04 -1.96
CA ILE A 114 -0.26 25.70 -2.89
C ILE A 114 -0.15 24.92 -4.20
N ILE A 115 0.06 23.60 -4.14
CA ILE A 115 0.27 22.81 -5.36
C ILE A 115 -0.99 22.77 -6.26
N PRO A 116 -2.21 22.55 -5.75
CA PRO A 116 -3.41 22.65 -6.60
C PRO A 116 -3.56 24.01 -7.29
N GLU A 117 -3.18 25.12 -6.63
CA GLU A 117 -3.19 26.45 -7.25
C GLU A 117 -2.05 26.62 -8.27
N MET A 118 -0.86 26.08 -8.01
CA MET A 118 0.23 26.09 -8.99
C MET A 118 -0.12 25.32 -10.27
N LEU A 119 -0.85 24.21 -10.16
CA LEU A 119 -1.30 23.40 -11.30
C LEU A 119 -2.37 24.10 -12.17
N GLN A 120 -2.98 25.19 -11.69
CA GLN A 120 -3.88 26.02 -12.50
C GLN A 120 -3.14 27.08 -13.34
N ASP A 121 -1.89 27.35 -13.05
CA ASP A 121 -1.03 28.24 -13.84
C ASP A 121 -0.25 27.40 -14.85
N GLU A 122 -0.36 27.70 -16.15
CA GLU A 122 0.22 26.91 -17.24
C GLU A 122 1.75 26.74 -17.10
N LEU A 123 2.47 27.78 -16.72
CA LEU A 123 3.92 27.71 -16.57
C LEU A 123 4.32 26.88 -15.35
N LEU A 124 3.65 27.09 -14.23
CA LEU A 124 3.92 26.32 -13.01
C LEU A 124 3.51 24.85 -13.13
N HIS A 125 2.44 24.56 -13.88
CA HIS A 125 2.03 23.21 -14.24
C HIS A 125 3.17 22.50 -14.99
N ASP A 126 3.66 23.09 -16.09
CA ASP A 126 4.78 22.53 -16.86
C ASP A 126 6.05 22.39 -15.99
N TYR A 127 6.31 23.37 -15.12
CA TYR A 127 7.43 23.33 -14.20
C TYR A 127 7.34 22.14 -13.20
N ILE A 128 6.16 21.92 -12.59
CA ILE A 128 5.93 20.80 -11.66
C ILE A 128 6.15 19.47 -12.37
N HIS A 129 5.56 19.29 -13.55
CA HIS A 129 5.69 18.05 -14.32
C HIS A 129 7.14 17.75 -14.67
N ARG A 130 7.87 18.72 -15.19
CA ARG A 130 9.31 18.56 -15.51
C ARG A 130 10.15 18.31 -14.27
N PHE A 131 9.81 18.94 -13.15
CA PHE A 131 10.51 18.72 -11.90
C PHE A 131 10.33 17.28 -11.40
N LEU A 132 9.12 16.76 -11.44
CA LEU A 132 8.81 15.39 -11.04
C LEU A 132 9.42 14.38 -12.03
N GLU A 133 9.32 14.62 -13.34
CA GLU A 133 9.95 13.79 -14.36
C GLU A 133 11.47 13.74 -14.18
N ARG A 134 12.12 14.89 -14.00
CA ARG A 134 13.56 14.95 -13.69
C ARG A 134 13.89 14.17 -12.41
N ASN A 135 13.06 14.29 -11.37
CA ASN A 135 13.26 13.58 -10.13
C ASN A 135 13.11 12.05 -10.31
N PHE A 136 12.24 11.60 -11.22
CA PHE A 136 12.16 10.19 -11.60
C PHE A 136 13.49 9.73 -12.21
N TYR A 137 14.02 10.41 -13.21
CA TYR A 137 15.27 10.02 -13.88
C TYR A 137 16.49 10.13 -12.99
N ARG A 138 16.59 11.16 -12.15
CA ARG A 138 17.68 11.31 -11.16
C ARG A 138 17.77 10.16 -10.17
N ASN A 139 16.65 9.53 -9.87
CA ASN A 139 16.57 8.40 -8.93
C ASN A 139 16.12 7.13 -9.65
N PHE A 140 16.47 6.98 -10.91
CA PHE A 140 15.94 5.93 -11.79
C PHE A 140 16.12 4.52 -11.18
N GLU A 141 17.31 4.20 -10.73
CA GLU A 141 17.61 2.89 -10.15
C GLU A 141 16.75 2.57 -8.91
N ALA A 142 16.49 3.59 -8.08
CA ALA A 142 15.62 3.44 -6.92
C ALA A 142 14.13 3.35 -7.31
N ARG A 143 13.74 3.94 -8.45
CA ARG A 143 12.34 4.03 -8.87
C ARG A 143 11.88 2.86 -9.73
N VAL A 144 12.74 2.38 -10.62
CA VAL A 144 12.45 1.29 -11.56
C VAL A 144 12.98 -0.05 -11.04
N ARG A 145 13.33 -0.23 -9.89
CA ARG A 145 13.91 -1.37 -9.19
C ARG A 145 14.03 -2.68 -9.99
N ALA A 146 15.23 -3.03 -10.38
CA ALA A 146 15.55 -4.43 -10.57
C ALA A 146 15.49 -5.12 -9.20
N LYS A 147 14.72 -6.20 -9.06
CA LYS A 147 14.73 -7.00 -7.83
C LYS A 147 16.15 -7.47 -7.55
N PRO A 148 16.72 -7.24 -6.37
CA PRO A 148 17.98 -7.84 -6.00
C PRO A 148 17.79 -9.35 -5.87
N ASP A 149 18.83 -10.11 -6.21
CA ASP A 149 18.85 -11.58 -6.07
C ASP A 149 18.78 -12.04 -4.60
N GLN A 150 18.90 -11.11 -3.66
CA GLN A 150 18.88 -11.37 -2.24
C GLN A 150 17.55 -11.00 -1.61
N ASN A 151 17.16 -11.81 -0.67
CA ASN A 151 15.96 -11.62 0.13
C ASN A 151 16.18 -10.53 1.18
N LEU A 152 15.89 -9.28 0.82
CA LEU A 152 16.18 -8.12 1.67
C LEU A 152 15.03 -7.73 2.59
N TRP A 153 13.78 -8.02 2.21
CA TRP A 153 12.64 -7.68 3.04
C TRP A 153 11.50 -8.67 2.90
N GLN A 154 10.86 -8.95 4.05
CA GLN A 154 9.86 -9.99 4.16
C GLN A 154 8.68 -9.51 5.00
N VAL A 155 7.47 -9.83 4.56
CA VAL A 155 6.27 -9.78 5.37
C VAL A 155 5.93 -11.18 5.82
N TRP A 156 5.65 -11.32 7.11
CA TRP A 156 5.41 -12.61 7.74
C TRP A 156 3.93 -12.82 8.01
N PHE A 157 3.49 -14.04 7.86
CA PHE A 157 2.13 -14.46 8.16
C PHE A 157 2.10 -15.92 8.61
N GLY A 158 0.97 -16.32 9.21
CA GLY A 158 0.82 -17.65 9.75
C GLY A 158 1.08 -17.73 11.26
N SER A 159 0.83 -18.89 11.83
CA SER A 159 0.81 -19.15 13.26
C SER A 159 1.65 -20.37 13.66
N GLY A 160 2.13 -20.37 14.90
CA GLY A 160 2.90 -21.48 15.44
C GLY A 160 4.17 -21.78 14.63
N LYS A 161 4.28 -23.02 14.15
CA LYS A 161 5.39 -23.47 13.29
C LYS A 161 5.15 -23.26 11.78
N LEU A 162 3.96 -22.78 11.43
CA LEU A 162 3.54 -22.52 10.04
C LEU A 162 3.60 -21.03 9.73
N VAL A 163 4.75 -20.41 9.92
CA VAL A 163 5.01 -19.00 9.65
C VAL A 163 5.76 -18.89 8.35
N TRP A 164 5.24 -18.10 7.41
CA TRP A 164 5.79 -17.91 6.07
C TRP A 164 6.15 -16.47 5.83
N GLY A 165 7.20 -16.23 5.07
CA GLY A 165 7.61 -14.90 4.63
C GLY A 165 7.29 -14.68 3.16
N LEU A 166 6.69 -13.54 2.84
CA LEU A 166 6.58 -13.04 1.48
C LEU A 166 7.67 -12.01 1.25
N LEU A 167 8.48 -12.24 0.22
CA LEU A 167 9.53 -11.32 -0.17
C LEU A 167 8.90 -10.06 -0.77
N ILE A 168 9.26 -8.91 -0.23
CA ILE A 168 8.86 -7.59 -0.74
C ILE A 168 10.08 -6.89 -1.30
N SER A 169 9.87 -6.00 -2.27
CA SER A 169 10.96 -5.21 -2.83
C SER A 169 11.70 -4.46 -1.73
N PRO A 170 13.02 -4.58 -1.67
CA PRO A 170 13.82 -3.94 -0.63
C PRO A 170 13.78 -2.41 -0.74
N ALA A 171 14.12 -1.74 0.34
CA ALA A 171 14.34 -0.30 0.32
C ALA A 171 15.70 0.03 -0.29
N HIS A 172 15.73 0.94 -1.26
CA HIS A 172 16.98 1.49 -1.78
C HIS A 172 17.32 2.77 -1.01
N ARG A 173 18.45 2.79 -0.29
CA ARG A 173 18.92 3.94 0.50
C ARG A 173 20.42 4.11 0.34
N PHE A 174 20.86 5.35 0.15
CA PHE A 174 22.29 5.70 0.05
C PHE A 174 23.08 4.92 -1.02
N GLY A 175 22.43 4.61 -2.14
CA GLY A 175 23.07 3.84 -3.22
C GLY A 175 23.06 2.31 -3.04
N GLU A 176 22.49 1.81 -1.96
CA GLU A 176 22.48 0.38 -1.64
C GLU A 176 21.06 -0.13 -1.38
N TRP A 177 20.84 -1.39 -1.71
CA TRP A 177 19.64 -2.11 -1.32
C TRP A 177 19.78 -2.57 0.13
N THR A 178 18.85 -2.18 0.98
CA THR A 178 18.86 -2.53 2.39
C THR A 178 17.61 -3.31 2.76
N ASN A 179 17.79 -4.24 3.70
CA ASN A 179 16.67 -4.90 4.32
C ASN A 179 15.90 -3.89 5.18
N ASP A 180 14.63 -3.66 4.88
CA ASP A 180 13.79 -2.89 5.77
C ASP A 180 13.36 -3.77 6.95
N LYS A 181 14.11 -3.69 8.03
CA LYS A 181 13.79 -4.37 9.29
C LYS A 181 12.61 -3.72 10.01
N SER A 182 12.02 -2.69 9.43
CA SER A 182 10.91 -2.00 10.06
C SER A 182 9.68 -2.90 10.13
N GLN A 183 8.86 -2.62 11.12
CA GLN A 183 7.50 -3.11 11.22
C GLN A 183 6.75 -2.84 9.92
N MET A 184 5.75 -3.65 9.62
CA MET A 184 4.88 -3.41 8.48
C MET A 184 4.35 -1.97 8.53
N ARG A 185 4.83 -1.17 7.61
CA ARG A 185 4.30 0.18 7.38
C ARG A 185 3.28 0.09 6.27
N ARG A 186 2.53 1.17 6.05
CA ARG A 186 1.66 1.34 4.88
C ARG A 186 2.50 1.16 3.62
N GLU A 187 2.35 0.03 2.98
CA GLU A 187 3.16 -0.33 1.84
C GLU A 187 2.31 -0.38 0.61
N ASN A 188 2.60 0.55 -0.25
CA ASN A 188 1.93 0.71 -1.51
C ASN A 188 2.63 -0.11 -2.58
N TYR A 189 2.49 -1.44 -2.54
CA TYR A 189 3.02 -2.31 -3.56
C TYR A 189 1.95 -2.76 -4.53
N ALA A 190 2.27 -2.69 -5.83
CA ALA A 190 1.50 -3.32 -6.88
C ALA A 190 1.57 -4.86 -6.82
N TYR A 191 2.32 -5.43 -5.88
CA TYR A 191 2.68 -6.83 -5.86
C TYR A 191 1.75 -7.68 -5.01
N TRP A 192 1.08 -7.38 -4.10
CA TRP A 192 0.27 -8.21 -3.17
C TRP A 192 -0.80 -9.09 -3.86
N THR A 193 -0.39 -9.78 -4.92
CA THR A 193 -1.22 -10.66 -5.74
C THR A 193 -0.66 -12.07 -5.79
N VAL A 194 -1.42 -13.00 -6.36
CA VAL A 194 -0.97 -14.37 -6.62
C VAL A 194 0.30 -14.36 -7.48
N GLU A 195 0.38 -13.51 -8.51
CA GLU A 195 1.57 -13.39 -9.37
C GLU A 195 2.81 -12.98 -8.59
N HIS A 196 2.67 -12.13 -7.59
CA HIS A 196 3.79 -11.78 -6.71
C HIS A 196 4.37 -13.03 -6.03
N VAL A 197 3.52 -13.93 -5.53
CA VAL A 197 4.00 -15.19 -4.92
C VAL A 197 4.64 -16.11 -5.96
N LEU A 198 4.11 -16.16 -7.17
CA LEU A 198 4.71 -16.95 -8.25
C LEU A 198 6.09 -16.44 -8.64
N GLU A 199 6.28 -15.12 -8.65
CA GLU A 199 7.56 -14.49 -8.98
C GLU A 199 8.63 -14.67 -7.89
N THR A 200 8.24 -14.50 -6.62
CA THR A 200 9.22 -14.46 -5.51
C THR A 200 9.28 -15.74 -4.70
N GLY A 201 8.25 -16.56 -4.76
CA GLY A 201 8.08 -17.66 -3.82
C GLY A 201 7.69 -17.20 -2.41
N LEU A 202 7.66 -18.14 -1.48
CA LEU A 202 7.46 -17.93 -0.06
C LEU A 202 8.64 -18.44 0.73
N ILE A 203 9.11 -17.67 1.70
CA ILE A 203 10.23 -18.06 2.56
C ILE A 203 9.73 -18.98 3.65
N ALA A 204 10.34 -20.14 3.76
CA ALA A 204 10.05 -21.09 4.85
C ALA A 204 10.55 -20.55 6.21
N PRO A 205 9.94 -20.96 7.33
CA PRO A 205 10.20 -20.37 8.66
C PRO A 205 11.64 -20.42 9.13
N GLU A 206 12.41 -21.41 8.72
CA GLU A 206 13.78 -21.67 9.18
C GLU A 206 14.78 -21.75 8.01
N SER A 207 14.34 -21.30 6.83
CA SER A 207 15.16 -21.30 5.61
C SER A 207 15.25 -19.89 5.05
N GLU A 208 16.39 -19.56 4.46
CA GLU A 208 16.53 -18.33 3.66
C GLU A 208 16.14 -18.56 2.20
N GLU A 209 15.97 -19.81 1.80
CA GLU A 209 15.60 -20.18 0.45
C GLU A 209 14.09 -20.10 0.24
N PRO A 210 13.62 -19.47 -0.86
CA PRO A 210 12.20 -19.40 -1.16
C PRO A 210 11.67 -20.75 -1.68
N VAL A 211 10.48 -21.11 -1.22
CA VAL A 211 9.65 -22.14 -1.84
C VAL A 211 8.97 -21.53 -3.06
N THR A 212 9.35 -21.94 -4.24
CA THR A 212 8.83 -21.42 -5.51
C THR A 212 7.67 -22.27 -6.05
N PHE A 213 6.82 -21.63 -6.82
CA PHE A 213 5.64 -22.25 -7.41
C PHE A 213 5.71 -22.10 -8.94
N PRO A 214 5.73 -23.20 -9.71
CA PRO A 214 5.85 -23.13 -11.16
C PRO A 214 4.62 -22.53 -11.85
N ASP A 215 3.47 -22.60 -11.21
CA ASP A 215 2.20 -22.10 -11.73
C ASP A 215 1.19 -21.84 -10.61
N VAL A 216 0.05 -21.26 -10.99
CA VAL A 216 -1.06 -20.97 -10.08
C VAL A 216 -1.56 -22.22 -9.36
N GLN A 217 -1.66 -23.35 -10.07
CA GLN A 217 -2.21 -24.58 -9.49
C GLN A 217 -1.29 -25.14 -8.37
N ALA A 218 0.02 -25.03 -8.54
CA ALA A 218 0.99 -25.40 -7.50
C ALA A 218 0.83 -24.52 -6.25
N PHE A 219 0.66 -23.22 -6.43
CA PHE A 219 0.38 -22.30 -5.33
C PHE A 219 -0.97 -22.60 -4.65
N LEU A 220 -2.04 -22.85 -5.42
CA LEU A 220 -3.34 -23.20 -4.85
C LEU A 220 -3.29 -24.49 -4.03
N THR A 221 -2.54 -25.48 -4.50
CA THR A 221 -2.32 -26.73 -3.76
C THR A 221 -1.58 -26.46 -2.44
N PHE A 222 -0.57 -25.63 -2.47
CA PHE A 222 0.16 -25.23 -1.28
C PHE A 222 -0.74 -24.43 -0.32
N TYR A 223 -1.50 -23.46 -0.82
CA TYR A 223 -2.44 -22.70 0.00
C TYR A 223 -3.42 -23.63 0.71
N GLN A 224 -4.04 -24.55 -0.03
CA GLN A 224 -5.01 -25.50 0.51
C GLN A 224 -4.41 -26.43 1.56
N THR A 225 -3.21 -26.95 1.31
CA THR A 225 -2.61 -27.99 2.15
C THR A 225 -1.81 -27.46 3.31
N VAL A 226 -1.32 -26.22 3.22
CA VAL A 226 -0.46 -25.58 4.22
C VAL A 226 -1.11 -24.35 4.83
N LEU A 227 -1.41 -23.32 4.03
CA LEU A 227 -1.84 -22.02 4.57
C LEU A 227 -3.25 -22.07 5.17
N ALA A 228 -4.20 -22.75 4.53
CA ALA A 228 -5.55 -22.92 5.05
C ALA A 228 -5.61 -23.75 6.34
N ARG A 229 -4.54 -24.46 6.67
CA ARG A 229 -4.43 -25.27 7.91
C ARG A 229 -3.75 -24.53 9.08
N VAL A 230 -3.39 -23.28 8.89
CA VAL A 230 -2.87 -22.43 9.97
C VAL A 230 -3.90 -22.27 11.06
N SER A 231 -5.18 -22.25 10.69
CA SER A 231 -6.33 -22.26 11.59
C SER A 231 -7.00 -23.64 11.67
N ASN A 232 -7.53 -23.95 12.87
CA ASN A 232 -8.41 -25.10 13.09
C ASN A 232 -9.90 -24.72 12.97
N SER A 233 -10.26 -23.50 12.62
CA SER A 233 -11.62 -23.01 12.49
C SER A 233 -12.24 -23.50 11.18
N GLU A 234 -13.41 -24.14 11.27
CA GLU A 234 -14.18 -24.57 10.11
C GLU A 234 -14.59 -23.38 9.22
N TYR A 235 -14.89 -22.22 9.81
CA TYR A 235 -15.25 -21.01 9.11
C TYR A 235 -14.07 -20.44 8.31
N GLU A 236 -12.89 -20.39 8.88
CA GLU A 236 -11.68 -19.92 8.19
C GLU A 236 -11.29 -20.88 7.06
N GLN A 237 -11.44 -22.19 7.27
CA GLN A 237 -11.22 -23.17 6.21
C GLN A 237 -12.25 -22.99 5.07
N ALA A 238 -13.52 -22.75 5.40
CA ALA A 238 -14.56 -22.52 4.41
C ALA A 238 -14.31 -21.25 3.60
N ILE A 239 -13.85 -20.16 4.21
CA ILE A 239 -13.44 -18.93 3.51
C ILE A 239 -12.21 -19.19 2.63
N SER A 240 -11.21 -19.91 3.14
CA SER A 240 -10.03 -20.28 2.36
C SER A 240 -10.39 -21.08 1.11
N MET A 241 -11.33 -22.02 1.21
CA MET A 241 -11.78 -22.80 0.04
C MET A 241 -12.46 -21.93 -1.00
N ARG A 242 -13.33 -20.98 -0.59
CA ARG A 242 -13.99 -20.03 -1.50
C ARG A 242 -12.97 -19.12 -2.20
N TYR A 243 -11.94 -18.71 -1.49
CA TYR A 243 -10.84 -17.94 -2.08
C TYR A 243 -10.10 -18.75 -3.16
N LEU A 244 -9.82 -20.02 -2.91
CA LEU A 244 -9.19 -20.89 -3.92
C LEU A 244 -10.06 -21.08 -5.16
N ASP A 245 -11.36 -21.28 -4.96
CA ASP A 245 -12.30 -21.42 -6.07
C ASP A 245 -12.43 -20.11 -6.86
N TYR A 246 -12.46 -18.97 -6.18
CA TYR A 246 -12.44 -17.65 -6.81
C TYR A 246 -11.19 -17.44 -7.71
N ILE A 247 -10.01 -17.87 -7.26
CA ILE A 247 -8.80 -17.79 -8.09
C ILE A 247 -8.91 -18.70 -9.30
N ARG A 248 -9.42 -19.93 -9.14
CA ARG A 248 -9.58 -20.91 -10.25
C ARG A 248 -10.54 -20.42 -11.33
N GLU A 249 -11.58 -19.72 -10.92
CA GLU A 249 -12.63 -19.20 -11.81
C GLU A 249 -12.28 -17.83 -12.43
N SER A 250 -11.21 -17.19 -11.96
CA SER A 250 -10.78 -15.88 -12.46
C SER A 250 -10.18 -15.96 -13.87
N ASP A 251 -10.54 -15.03 -14.74
CA ASP A 251 -9.91 -14.84 -16.05
C ASP A 251 -8.43 -14.42 -15.94
N SER A 252 -8.04 -13.87 -14.80
CA SER A 252 -6.69 -13.39 -14.52
C SER A 252 -6.26 -13.80 -13.10
N PRO A 253 -6.02 -15.09 -12.84
CA PRO A 253 -5.76 -15.61 -11.50
C PRO A 253 -4.51 -14.99 -10.85
N GLY A 254 -3.48 -14.65 -11.65
CA GLY A 254 -2.28 -13.97 -11.15
C GLY A 254 -2.56 -12.57 -10.59
N ALA A 255 -3.56 -11.87 -11.13
CA ALA A 255 -3.92 -10.52 -10.69
C ALA A 255 -4.81 -10.48 -9.43
N VAL A 256 -5.23 -11.63 -8.91
CA VAL A 256 -6.05 -11.69 -7.70
C VAL A 256 -5.22 -11.27 -6.48
N PRO A 257 -5.69 -10.31 -5.66
CA PRO A 257 -5.01 -9.94 -4.43
C PRO A 257 -4.92 -11.13 -3.45
N LEU A 258 -3.85 -11.16 -2.66
CA LEU A 258 -3.66 -12.24 -1.68
C LEU A 258 -4.61 -12.10 -0.51
N LEU A 259 -5.28 -13.17 -0.15
CA LEU A 259 -5.91 -13.35 1.15
C LEU A 259 -4.87 -13.96 2.11
N ILE A 260 -4.36 -13.14 3.01
CA ILE A 260 -3.21 -13.48 3.86
C ILE A 260 -3.73 -13.96 5.22
N PRO A 261 -3.52 -15.21 5.62
CA PRO A 261 -3.91 -15.69 6.93
C PRO A 261 -2.94 -15.19 8.01
N GLU A 262 -3.46 -14.82 9.17
CA GLU A 262 -2.68 -14.51 10.37
C GLU A 262 -1.49 -13.54 10.12
N LEU A 263 -1.76 -12.40 9.48
CA LEU A 263 -0.72 -11.42 9.15
C LEU A 263 0.04 -10.94 10.40
N ARG A 264 1.37 -11.03 10.34
CA ARG A 264 2.27 -10.57 11.40
C ARG A 264 2.78 -9.16 11.10
N TYR A 265 1.90 -8.18 11.26
CA TYR A 265 2.12 -6.77 10.91
C TYR A 265 3.28 -6.09 11.67
N ALA A 266 3.71 -6.61 12.81
CA ALA A 266 4.86 -6.11 13.57
C ALA A 266 6.14 -6.95 13.38
N GLY A 267 6.13 -7.91 12.46
CA GLY A 267 7.27 -8.77 12.15
C GLY A 267 7.21 -10.17 12.77
N LYS A 268 8.15 -11.03 12.39
CA LYS A 268 8.18 -12.45 12.75
C LYS A 268 8.33 -12.71 14.26
N GLU A 269 9.26 -11.99 14.88
CA GLU A 269 9.71 -12.27 16.25
C GLU A 269 8.89 -11.54 17.32
N ILE A 270 8.07 -10.57 16.94
CA ILE A 270 7.31 -9.75 17.88
C ILE A 270 6.03 -10.47 18.31
N LYS A 271 5.76 -10.51 19.60
CA LYS A 271 4.48 -10.98 20.12
C LYS A 271 3.40 -9.95 19.79
N HIS A 272 2.47 -10.32 18.94
CA HIS A 272 1.33 -9.49 18.58
C HIS A 272 0.27 -9.50 19.70
N LEU A 273 -0.23 -8.32 20.03
CA LEU A 273 -1.32 -8.19 21.03
C LEU A 273 -2.63 -8.74 20.43
N TYR A 274 -2.90 -8.40 19.19
CA TYR A 274 -4.00 -8.92 18.39
C TYR A 274 -3.47 -9.42 17.06
N ARG A 275 -4.15 -10.38 16.46
CA ARG A 275 -3.96 -10.85 15.10
C ARG A 275 -5.32 -10.96 14.43
N LEU A 276 -5.36 -10.75 13.15
CA LEU A 276 -6.55 -10.91 12.32
C LEU A 276 -6.45 -12.24 11.61
N ASP A 277 -7.57 -12.96 11.53
CA ASP A 277 -7.60 -14.28 10.90
C ASP A 277 -7.23 -14.20 9.43
N PHE A 278 -7.72 -13.15 8.74
CA PHE A 278 -7.30 -12.84 7.38
C PHE A 278 -7.00 -11.35 7.21
N SER A 279 -6.16 -11.05 6.23
CA SER A 279 -5.89 -9.68 5.79
C SER A 279 -5.78 -9.65 4.27
N VAL A 280 -6.30 -8.58 3.66
CA VAL A 280 -6.12 -8.25 2.25
C VAL A 280 -5.45 -6.90 2.17
N LEU A 281 -4.31 -6.83 1.48
CA LEU A 281 -3.79 -5.59 0.97
C LEU A 281 -4.13 -5.53 -0.51
N ASN A 282 -5.15 -4.75 -0.85
CA ASN A 282 -5.55 -4.62 -2.24
C ASN A 282 -4.57 -3.69 -2.97
N PRO A 283 -3.77 -4.18 -3.94
CA PRO A 283 -2.76 -3.38 -4.63
C PRO A 283 -3.34 -2.35 -5.59
N TYR A 284 -4.62 -2.47 -5.93
CA TYR A 284 -5.29 -1.60 -6.90
C TYR A 284 -5.90 -0.37 -6.24
N THR A 285 -6.31 -0.47 -4.98
CA THR A 285 -6.91 0.61 -4.21
C THR A 285 -6.06 1.08 -3.04
N MET A 286 -4.99 0.33 -2.75
CA MET A 286 -4.07 0.56 -1.64
C MET A 286 -4.74 0.48 -0.26
N ARG A 287 -5.90 -0.16 -0.19
CA ARG A 287 -6.62 -0.39 1.07
C ARG A 287 -6.15 -1.67 1.73
N MET A 288 -5.92 -1.60 3.03
CA MET A 288 -5.67 -2.76 3.87
C MET A 288 -6.89 -3.04 4.73
N VAL A 289 -7.45 -4.21 4.55
CA VAL A 289 -8.63 -4.68 5.30
C VAL A 289 -8.28 -5.98 6.00
N GLY A 290 -8.56 -6.05 7.28
CA GLY A 290 -8.39 -7.25 8.07
C GLY A 290 -9.73 -7.82 8.51
N PHE A 291 -9.84 -9.12 8.51
CA PHE A 291 -11.04 -9.86 8.85
C PHE A 291 -10.80 -10.70 10.09
N GLU A 292 -11.74 -10.61 11.02
CA GLU A 292 -11.76 -11.41 12.24
C GLU A 292 -13.00 -12.29 12.22
N ILE A 293 -12.79 -13.58 12.39
CA ILE A 293 -13.81 -14.60 12.44
C ILE A 293 -13.93 -15.06 13.89
N SER A 294 -14.65 -14.29 14.66
CA SER A 294 -14.76 -14.50 16.12
C SER A 294 -16.18 -14.86 16.51
N PRO A 295 -16.54 -16.14 16.55
CA PRO A 295 -17.77 -16.54 17.23
C PRO A 295 -17.67 -16.14 18.70
N ALA A 296 -18.62 -15.33 19.17
CA ALA A 296 -18.70 -14.87 20.57
C ALA A 296 -18.72 -16.05 21.56
N SER A 297 -19.18 -17.20 21.09
CA SER A 297 -19.27 -18.44 21.85
C SER A 297 -17.92 -19.11 22.16
N SER A 298 -16.87 -18.84 21.38
CA SER A 298 -15.63 -19.61 21.48
C SER A 298 -14.57 -19.04 22.44
N HIS A 299 -14.65 -17.76 22.80
CA HIS A 299 -13.54 -17.07 23.52
C HIS A 299 -13.92 -16.38 24.83
N MET A 300 -15.20 -16.34 25.22
CA MET A 300 -15.60 -15.60 26.41
C MET A 300 -16.26 -16.46 27.47
N SER A 301 -15.58 -16.59 28.61
CA SER A 301 -16.16 -17.13 29.85
C SER A 301 -16.64 -16.00 30.76
N ILE A 302 -17.80 -16.19 31.38
CA ILE A 302 -18.29 -15.32 32.45
C ILE A 302 -18.10 -16.01 33.78
N ALA A 303 -17.41 -15.32 34.71
CA ALA A 303 -17.30 -15.82 36.07
C ALA A 303 -18.65 -15.75 36.78
N GLY A 304 -19.01 -16.82 37.52
CA GLY A 304 -20.22 -16.86 38.33
C GLY A 304 -21.51 -17.12 37.54
N SER A 305 -21.42 -17.74 36.38
CA SER A 305 -22.57 -18.05 35.50
C SER A 305 -23.70 -18.84 36.15
N ALA A 306 -23.38 -19.68 37.15
CA ALA A 306 -24.37 -20.51 37.86
C ALA A 306 -25.43 -19.72 38.68
N LYS A 307 -25.20 -18.43 38.91
CA LYS A 307 -26.11 -17.56 39.70
C LYS A 307 -26.82 -16.48 38.85
N LYS A 308 -26.64 -16.46 37.53
CA LYS A 308 -27.18 -15.44 36.65
C LYS A 308 -28.26 -16.01 35.73
N THR A 309 -29.22 -15.17 35.37
CA THR A 309 -30.22 -15.54 34.35
C THR A 309 -29.58 -15.56 32.96
N GLN A 310 -30.13 -16.34 32.03
CA GLN A 310 -29.66 -16.41 30.65
C GLN A 310 -29.64 -15.01 29.96
N LYS A 311 -30.66 -14.19 30.24
CA LYS A 311 -30.75 -12.83 29.73
C LYS A 311 -29.56 -11.97 30.21
N THR A 312 -29.26 -11.97 31.52
CA THR A 312 -28.14 -11.23 32.10
C THR A 312 -26.80 -11.72 31.56
N LEU A 313 -26.65 -13.04 31.37
CA LEU A 313 -25.45 -13.62 30.74
C LEU A 313 -25.23 -13.13 29.33
N ASN A 314 -26.32 -13.12 28.52
CA ASN A 314 -26.25 -12.65 27.13
C ASN A 314 -25.94 -11.14 27.04
N GLU A 315 -26.52 -10.32 27.91
CA GLU A 315 -26.24 -8.87 27.97
C GLU A 315 -24.77 -8.60 28.35
N GLU A 316 -24.24 -9.30 29.35
CA GLU A 316 -22.85 -9.17 29.78
C GLU A 316 -21.87 -9.67 28.71
N LEU A 317 -22.19 -10.79 28.03
CA LEU A 317 -21.39 -11.31 26.92
C LEU A 317 -21.33 -10.31 25.77
N SER A 318 -22.49 -9.77 25.38
CA SER A 318 -22.59 -8.78 24.29
C SER A 318 -21.79 -7.50 24.63
N ALA A 319 -21.95 -6.98 25.84
CA ALA A 319 -21.21 -5.79 26.26
C ALA A 319 -19.69 -6.02 26.33
N LYS A 320 -19.28 -7.20 26.81
CA LYS A 320 -17.87 -7.57 26.86
C LYS A 320 -17.27 -7.74 25.46
N TRP A 321 -18.03 -8.37 24.57
CA TRP A 321 -17.64 -8.57 23.17
C TRP A 321 -17.48 -7.22 22.44
N SER A 322 -18.47 -6.32 22.54
CA SER A 322 -18.40 -4.99 21.91
C SER A 322 -17.16 -4.22 22.39
N LYS A 323 -16.90 -4.23 23.69
CA LYS A 323 -15.73 -3.55 24.26
C LYS A 323 -14.40 -4.13 23.75
N GLU A 324 -14.33 -5.43 23.51
CA GLU A 324 -13.12 -6.06 22.99
C GLU A 324 -12.95 -5.79 21.50
N ALA A 325 -14.03 -5.81 20.74
CA ALA A 325 -14.03 -5.42 19.32
C ALA A 325 -13.60 -3.95 19.14
N ASP A 326 -14.11 -3.03 19.94
CA ASP A 326 -13.73 -1.62 19.91
C ASP A 326 -12.23 -1.42 20.17
N LYS A 327 -11.69 -2.11 21.17
CA LYS A 327 -10.24 -2.05 21.47
C LYS A 327 -9.39 -2.59 20.34
N ARG A 328 -9.80 -3.69 19.72
CA ARG A 328 -9.11 -4.30 18.60
C ARG A 328 -9.16 -3.38 17.37
N ASN A 329 -10.32 -2.83 17.05
CA ASN A 329 -10.47 -1.89 15.95
C ASN A 329 -9.59 -0.65 16.13
N ALA A 330 -9.62 -0.02 17.31
CA ALA A 330 -8.75 1.11 17.63
C ALA A 330 -7.25 0.76 17.64
N TYR A 331 -6.91 -0.49 17.90
CA TYR A 331 -5.55 -0.99 17.83
C TYR A 331 -5.08 -1.05 16.37
N PHE A 332 -5.86 -1.66 15.47
CA PHE A 332 -5.50 -1.84 14.08
C PHE A 332 -5.58 -0.55 13.26
N GLU A 333 -6.45 0.39 13.63
CA GLU A 333 -6.53 1.73 13.02
C GLU A 333 -5.16 2.44 13.03
N LYS A 334 -4.36 2.25 14.09
CA LYS A 334 -2.99 2.81 14.18
C LYS A 334 -2.05 2.30 13.10
N TYR A 335 -2.33 1.10 12.56
CA TYR A 335 -1.58 0.50 11.46
C TYR A 335 -2.22 0.78 10.10
N GLY A 336 -3.31 1.56 10.05
CA GLY A 336 -4.05 1.85 8.83
C GLY A 336 -4.83 0.64 8.30
N ILE A 337 -5.18 -0.31 9.18
CA ILE A 337 -5.93 -1.51 8.83
C ILE A 337 -7.39 -1.30 9.22
N ILE A 338 -8.28 -1.39 8.25
CA ILE A 338 -9.72 -1.41 8.47
C ILE A 338 -10.10 -2.81 8.94
N THR A 339 -10.76 -2.92 10.09
CA THR A 339 -11.13 -4.23 10.65
C THR A 339 -12.61 -4.53 10.42
N VAL A 340 -12.89 -5.67 9.82
CA VAL A 340 -14.24 -6.24 9.68
C VAL A 340 -14.31 -7.47 10.60
N THR A 341 -15.32 -7.52 11.45
CA THR A 341 -15.53 -8.66 12.36
C THR A 341 -16.83 -9.37 11.99
N PHE A 342 -16.75 -10.66 11.68
CA PHE A 342 -17.91 -11.52 11.48
C PHE A 342 -18.34 -12.12 12.80
N THR A 343 -19.59 -11.88 13.15
CA THR A 343 -20.22 -12.39 14.38
C THR A 343 -20.83 -13.77 14.19
N ASP A 344 -21.28 -14.41 15.28
CA ASP A 344 -22.02 -15.69 15.21
C ASP A 344 -23.22 -15.60 14.25
N THR A 345 -23.90 -14.47 14.20
CA THR A 345 -25.04 -14.25 13.30
C THR A 345 -24.59 -14.21 11.84
N ASP A 346 -23.51 -13.50 11.54
CA ASP A 346 -22.96 -13.39 10.20
C ASP A 346 -22.45 -14.76 9.71
N LEU A 347 -21.82 -15.53 10.60
CA LEU A 347 -21.25 -16.84 10.30
C LEU A 347 -22.32 -17.94 10.05
N THR A 348 -23.59 -17.65 10.30
CA THR A 348 -24.69 -18.53 9.84
C THR A 348 -24.83 -18.55 8.33
N ASP A 349 -24.36 -17.51 7.64
CA ASP A 349 -24.28 -17.39 6.19
C ASP A 349 -22.85 -17.08 5.76
N ILE A 350 -22.05 -18.11 5.62
CA ILE A 350 -20.63 -17.99 5.23
C ILE A 350 -20.46 -17.45 3.81
N ASP A 351 -21.48 -17.58 2.93
CA ASP A 351 -21.42 -17.04 1.58
C ASP A 351 -21.58 -15.52 1.60
N GLN A 352 -22.37 -14.97 2.50
CA GLN A 352 -22.44 -13.54 2.73
C GLN A 352 -21.11 -12.98 3.29
N CYS A 353 -20.49 -13.67 4.25
CA CYS A 353 -19.18 -13.31 4.76
C CYS A 353 -18.11 -13.30 3.64
N TRP A 354 -18.14 -14.36 2.82
CA TRP A 354 -17.27 -14.42 1.64
C TRP A 354 -17.53 -13.29 0.65
N GLY A 355 -18.79 -12.93 0.42
CA GLY A 355 -19.17 -11.80 -0.44
C GLY A 355 -18.48 -10.51 -0.02
N CYS A 356 -18.47 -10.18 1.27
CA CYS A 356 -17.74 -9.01 1.80
C CYS A 356 -16.24 -9.06 1.53
N ILE A 357 -15.61 -10.23 1.66
CA ILE A 357 -14.19 -10.41 1.36
C ILE A 357 -13.94 -10.25 -0.14
N LYS A 358 -14.79 -10.89 -0.95
CA LYS A 358 -14.72 -10.86 -2.41
C LYS A 358 -14.83 -9.44 -2.95
N ASP A 359 -15.74 -8.63 -2.43
CA ASP A 359 -15.89 -7.22 -2.81
C ASP A 359 -14.56 -6.44 -2.62
N ILE A 360 -13.85 -6.69 -1.53
CA ILE A 360 -12.53 -6.07 -1.30
C ILE A 360 -11.46 -6.61 -2.27
N LEU A 361 -11.50 -7.91 -2.61
CA LEU A 361 -10.58 -8.49 -3.59
C LEU A 361 -10.83 -7.97 -5.02
N GLU A 362 -12.08 -7.70 -5.35
CA GLU A 362 -12.51 -7.19 -6.66
C GLU A 362 -12.42 -5.68 -6.80
N GLU A 363 -12.29 -4.96 -5.68
CA GLU A 363 -12.21 -3.50 -5.72
C GLU A 363 -11.05 -3.05 -6.61
N ARG A 364 -11.33 -2.20 -7.58
CA ARG A 364 -10.35 -1.61 -8.49
C ARG A 364 -10.48 -0.10 -8.45
N SER A 365 -9.36 0.59 -8.58
CA SER A 365 -9.43 2.02 -8.88
C SER A 365 -10.12 2.20 -10.24
N ALA A 366 -10.88 3.27 -10.38
CA ALA A 366 -11.64 3.56 -11.60
C ALA A 366 -10.72 3.80 -12.80
N GLY A 367 -10.29 2.73 -13.48
CA GLY A 367 -9.41 2.77 -14.64
C GLY A 367 -7.92 2.92 -14.31
N PRO A 368 -7.04 2.90 -15.32
CA PRO A 368 -5.62 3.14 -15.14
C PRO A 368 -5.42 4.57 -14.61
N LEU A 369 -4.55 4.70 -13.61
CA LEU A 369 -4.19 6.00 -13.05
C LEU A 369 -3.40 6.77 -14.11
N THR A 370 -4.05 7.75 -14.75
CA THR A 370 -3.41 8.68 -15.69
C THR A 370 -3.10 9.99 -14.99
N VAL A 371 -2.14 10.74 -15.54
CA VAL A 371 -1.77 12.06 -15.00
C VAL A 371 -2.98 13.00 -15.04
N GLU A 372 -3.67 13.07 -16.18
CA GLU A 372 -4.85 13.92 -16.37
C GLU A 372 -6.03 13.50 -15.48
N GLY A 373 -6.17 12.19 -15.22
CA GLY A 373 -7.18 11.65 -14.31
C GLY A 373 -6.88 12.07 -12.87
N ALA A 374 -5.64 11.88 -12.43
CA ALA A 374 -5.19 12.26 -11.09
C ALA A 374 -5.26 13.78 -10.85
N GLU A 375 -4.96 14.60 -11.86
CA GLU A 375 -5.10 16.06 -11.77
C GLU A 375 -6.56 16.49 -11.61
N ARG A 376 -7.48 15.92 -12.39
CA ARG A 376 -8.91 16.21 -12.26
C ARG A 376 -9.44 15.87 -10.87
N GLU A 377 -9.05 14.71 -10.33
CA GLU A 377 -9.42 14.30 -8.98
C GLU A 377 -8.86 15.25 -7.92
N LEU A 378 -7.60 15.65 -8.06
CA LEU A 378 -6.98 16.62 -7.18
C LEU A 378 -7.72 17.97 -7.17
N GLN A 379 -8.04 18.50 -8.35
CA GLN A 379 -8.75 19.77 -8.48
C GLN A 379 -10.17 19.68 -7.90
N ALA A 380 -10.87 18.57 -8.13
CA ALA A 380 -12.18 18.32 -7.54
C ALA A 380 -12.13 18.24 -6.01
N ALA A 381 -11.16 17.49 -5.45
CA ALA A 381 -10.95 17.37 -4.01
C ALA A 381 -10.60 18.72 -3.38
N TYR A 382 -9.74 19.51 -4.03
CA TYR A 382 -9.33 20.82 -3.56
C TYR A 382 -10.46 21.84 -3.60
N ALA A 383 -11.25 21.88 -4.68
CA ALA A 383 -12.44 22.72 -4.78
C ALA A 383 -13.43 22.40 -3.65
N PHE A 384 -13.68 21.12 -3.40
CA PHE A 384 -14.57 20.67 -2.32
C PHE A 384 -14.03 21.00 -0.91
N ALA A 385 -12.72 20.92 -0.70
CA ALA A 385 -12.07 21.27 0.58
C ALA A 385 -12.02 22.78 0.83
N SER A 386 -12.33 23.57 -0.20
CA SER A 386 -12.21 25.04 -0.19
C SER A 386 -13.54 25.75 0.06
N VAL A 387 -14.62 25.01 0.14
CA VAL A 387 -15.98 25.48 0.50
C VAL A 387 -16.20 25.31 1.99
#